data_d61456ee696b7aacff8954bf586846f8
#
_entry.id   d61456ee696b7aacff8954bf586846f8
#
_cell.length_a   1.000
_cell.length_b   1.000
_cell.length_c   1.000
_cell.angle_alpha   90.00
_cell.angle_beta   90.00
_cell.angle_gamma   90.00
#
_symmetry.space_group_name_H-M   'P 1'
#
loop_
_entity.id
_entity.type
_entity.pdbx_description
1 polymer ?
#
loop_
_entity_poly.entity_id
_entity_poly.type
_entity_poly.pdbx_seq_one_letter_code
_entity_poly.pdbx_strand_id
1 'polypeptide(L)'
;NLTLVWYFSIVALIGFGVHLLHHFRLGTGAFSEQMLPYLVVYLSNVIYAFLNFLLLPSARAASKVSWHVTLLELLYPAFLAFMATVLSIYTSIQGHGPVPFIMGMMVIAMLVQGHLPFLFILLLFCWLFVSAGLLFMLPIGEASSPILTCFTTMLIALFIARLAERSRVTQFEVLQELHEKNRLLEELAVQDPLTKLNNRRYF
;
A
#
# COMPACT_ATOMS: atom_id res chain seq x y z
N ASN A 1 -7.60 -6.89 1.82
CA ASN A 1 -6.76 -5.70 1.59
C ASN A 1 -7.41 -4.38 2.04
N LEU A 2 -8.75 -4.25 1.99
CA LEU A 2 -9.46 -3.06 2.48
C LEU A 2 -9.15 -2.72 3.96
N THR A 3 -8.92 -3.73 4.79
CA THR A 3 -8.47 -3.55 6.19
C THR A 3 -7.08 -2.91 6.26
N LEU A 4 -6.18 -3.30 5.38
CA LEU A 4 -4.82 -2.75 5.29
C LEU A 4 -4.87 -1.28 4.84
N VAL A 5 -5.70 -0.96 3.85
CA VAL A 5 -5.96 0.41 3.39
C VAL A 5 -6.45 1.29 4.54
N TRP A 6 -7.34 0.76 5.39
CA TRP A 6 -7.86 1.46 6.55
C TRP A 6 -6.77 1.75 7.60
N TYR A 7 -5.91 0.75 7.93
CA TYR A 7 -4.78 0.96 8.84
C TYR A 7 -3.80 2.01 8.32
N PHE A 8 -3.45 1.97 7.02
CA PHE A 8 -2.56 2.97 6.43
C PHE A 8 -3.16 4.38 6.44
N SER A 9 -4.47 4.50 6.26
CA SER A 9 -5.16 5.78 6.33
C SER A 9 -5.11 6.38 7.75
N ILE A 10 -5.23 5.54 8.79
CA ILE A 10 -5.05 5.97 10.19
C ILE A 10 -3.61 6.44 10.43
N VAL A 11 -2.62 5.67 9.96
CA VAL A 11 -1.20 6.04 10.11
C VAL A 11 -0.90 7.36 9.39
N ALA A 12 -1.47 7.57 8.20
CA ALA A 12 -1.35 8.83 7.48
C ALA A 12 -1.96 10.00 8.26
N LEU A 13 -3.13 9.80 8.90
CA LEU A 13 -3.77 10.79 9.78
C LEU A 13 -2.90 11.16 10.98
N ILE A 14 -2.32 10.16 11.64
CA ILE A 14 -1.41 10.38 12.77
C ILE A 14 -0.18 11.15 12.31
N GLY A 15 0.42 10.75 11.19
CA GLY A 15 1.58 11.42 10.59
C GLY A 15 1.30 12.89 10.29
N PHE A 16 0.10 13.19 9.76
CA PHE A 16 -0.34 14.57 9.53
C PHE A 16 -0.50 15.36 10.85
N GLY A 17 -1.12 14.75 11.85
CA GLY A 17 -1.25 15.39 13.17
C GLY A 17 0.10 15.76 13.78
N VAL A 18 1.08 14.85 13.67
CA VAL A 18 2.47 15.09 14.13
C VAL A 18 3.12 16.20 13.33
N HIS A 19 2.94 16.22 12.00
CA HIS A 19 3.50 17.26 11.12
C HIS A 19 2.91 18.64 11.41
N LEU A 20 1.59 18.71 11.60
CA LEU A 20 0.90 19.94 12.04
C LEU A 20 1.43 20.45 13.37
N LEU A 21 1.55 19.57 14.38
CA LEU A 21 2.07 19.93 15.70
C LEU A 21 3.52 20.44 15.63
N HIS A 22 4.34 19.84 14.76
CA HIS A 22 5.71 20.29 14.53
C HIS A 22 5.77 21.73 13.99
N HIS A 23 4.94 22.04 12.99
CA HIS A 23 4.84 23.40 12.43
C HIS A 23 4.29 24.41 13.42
N PHE A 24 3.30 24.04 14.22
CA PHE A 24 2.80 24.91 15.30
C PHE A 24 3.87 25.26 16.33
N ARG A 25 4.72 24.27 16.70
CA ARG A 25 5.82 24.49 17.64
C ARG A 25 6.91 25.43 17.09
N LEU A 26 7.15 25.40 15.79
CA LEU A 26 8.15 26.26 15.15
C LEU A 26 7.66 27.69 14.90
N GLY A 27 6.42 28.03 15.27
CA GLY A 27 5.88 29.39 15.12
C GLY A 27 5.67 29.82 13.66
N THR A 28 5.77 28.91 12.69
CA THR A 28 5.65 29.22 11.25
C THR A 28 4.21 29.45 10.79
N GLY A 29 3.25 29.40 11.71
CA GLY A 29 1.80 29.54 11.42
C GLY A 29 1.23 28.32 10.68
N ALA A 30 0.02 27.90 11.04
CA ALA A 30 -0.62 26.68 10.51
C ALA A 30 -0.90 26.71 9.00
N PHE A 31 -0.79 27.87 8.35
CA PHE A 31 -1.18 28.10 6.95
C PHE A 31 -0.10 28.82 6.14
N SER A 32 1.17 28.45 6.32
CA SER A 32 2.19 28.90 5.37
C SER A 32 1.89 28.30 3.99
N GLU A 33 2.18 29.05 2.91
CA GLU A 33 2.02 28.58 1.51
C GLU A 33 2.75 27.22 1.29
N GLN A 34 3.79 26.97 2.05
CA GLN A 34 4.56 25.72 2.01
C GLN A 34 3.79 24.52 2.56
N MET A 35 2.77 24.71 3.41
CA MET A 35 1.96 23.62 3.97
C MET A 35 0.79 23.20 3.06
N LEU A 36 0.36 24.05 2.15
CA LEU A 36 -0.81 23.81 1.32
C LEU A 36 -0.73 22.46 0.55
N PRO A 37 0.38 22.11 -0.12
CA PRO A 37 0.48 20.83 -0.83
C PRO A 37 0.35 19.61 0.11
N TYR A 38 0.94 19.69 1.29
CA TYR A 38 0.84 18.59 2.29
C TYR A 38 -0.60 18.48 2.81
N LEU A 39 -1.26 19.59 3.10
CA LEU A 39 -2.64 19.61 3.57
C LEU A 39 -3.58 18.97 2.54
N VAL A 40 -3.43 19.28 1.26
CA VAL A 40 -4.22 18.71 0.17
C VAL A 40 -4.04 17.21 0.11
N VAL A 41 -2.79 16.71 0.16
CA VAL A 41 -2.49 15.28 0.14
C VAL A 41 -3.12 14.57 1.34
N TYR A 42 -3.01 15.12 2.53
CA TYR A 42 -3.55 14.51 3.73
C TYR A 42 -5.08 14.51 3.79
N LEU A 43 -5.72 15.64 3.44
CA LEU A 43 -7.18 15.73 3.36
C LEU A 43 -7.76 14.76 2.34
N SER A 44 -7.14 14.63 1.18
CA SER A 44 -7.58 13.68 0.17
C SER A 44 -7.44 12.23 0.63
N ASN A 45 -6.39 11.88 1.39
CA ASN A 45 -6.25 10.57 2.02
C ASN A 45 -7.34 10.30 3.07
N VAL A 46 -7.69 11.31 3.89
CA VAL A 46 -8.78 11.20 4.88
C VAL A 46 -10.12 10.94 4.20
N ILE A 47 -10.42 11.71 3.16
CA ILE A 47 -11.67 11.55 2.38
C ILE A 47 -11.73 10.16 1.78
N TYR A 48 -10.62 9.71 1.19
CA TYR A 48 -10.56 8.37 0.59
C TYR A 48 -10.70 7.25 1.64
N ALA A 49 -10.07 7.39 2.80
CA ALA A 49 -10.22 6.46 3.92
C ALA A 49 -11.66 6.37 4.39
N PHE A 50 -12.34 7.51 4.51
CA PHE A 50 -13.74 7.59 4.91
C PHE A 50 -14.66 6.91 3.89
N LEU A 51 -14.43 7.14 2.59
CA LEU A 51 -15.16 6.46 1.52
C LEU A 51 -14.98 4.94 1.57
N ASN A 52 -13.75 4.46 1.78
CA ASN A 52 -13.48 3.03 1.96
C ASN A 52 -14.18 2.46 3.21
N PHE A 53 -14.23 3.20 4.31
CA PHE A 53 -14.94 2.78 5.51
C PHE A 53 -16.44 2.60 5.26
N LEU A 54 -17.07 3.48 4.51
CA LEU A 54 -18.48 3.38 4.13
C LEU A 54 -18.77 2.19 3.20
N LEU A 55 -17.82 1.86 2.31
CA LEU A 55 -17.99 0.79 1.32
C LEU A 55 -17.58 -0.60 1.84
N LEU A 56 -16.81 -0.66 2.94
CA LEU A 56 -16.29 -1.91 3.51
C LEU A 56 -17.40 -2.90 3.93
N PRO A 57 -18.50 -2.49 4.57
CA PRO A 57 -19.58 -3.41 4.97
C PRO A 57 -20.26 -4.06 3.75
N SER A 58 -20.53 -3.30 2.70
CA SER A 58 -21.14 -3.80 1.48
C SER A 58 -20.22 -4.75 0.71
N ALA A 59 -18.91 -4.48 0.70
CA ALA A 59 -17.89 -5.32 0.09
C ALA A 59 -17.71 -6.67 0.81
N ARG A 60 -17.85 -6.68 2.15
CA ARG A 60 -17.78 -7.91 2.98
C ARG A 60 -19.05 -8.77 2.87
N ALA A 61 -20.20 -8.16 2.67
CA ALA A 61 -21.48 -8.85 2.50
C ALA A 61 -21.62 -9.50 1.11
N ALA A 62 -20.85 -9.06 0.12
CA ALA A 62 -20.87 -9.63 -1.22
C ALA A 62 -20.20 -11.02 -1.22
N SER A 63 -20.95 -12.06 -1.50
CA SER A 63 -20.47 -13.45 -1.60
C SER A 63 -19.54 -13.70 -2.81
N LYS A 64 -19.47 -12.75 -3.72
CA LYS A 64 -18.55 -12.76 -4.89
C LYS A 64 -17.73 -11.49 -4.92
N VAL A 65 -16.44 -11.61 -5.27
CA VAL A 65 -15.58 -10.46 -5.51
C VAL A 65 -16.19 -9.63 -6.65
N SER A 66 -16.79 -8.50 -6.29
CA SER A 66 -17.37 -7.57 -7.27
C SER A 66 -16.24 -6.76 -7.92
N TRP A 67 -16.37 -6.47 -9.22
CA TRP A 67 -15.44 -5.62 -9.96
C TRP A 67 -15.23 -4.25 -9.29
N HIS A 68 -16.25 -3.72 -8.61
CA HIS A 68 -16.16 -2.47 -7.82
C HIS A 68 -15.15 -2.56 -6.69
N VAL A 69 -15.05 -3.71 -6.01
CA VAL A 69 -14.08 -3.92 -4.93
C VAL A 69 -12.66 -3.95 -5.48
N THR A 70 -12.45 -4.66 -6.58
CA THR A 70 -11.14 -4.71 -7.25
C THR A 70 -10.72 -3.33 -7.75
N LEU A 71 -11.65 -2.57 -8.30
CA LEU A 71 -11.39 -1.21 -8.77
C LEU A 71 -10.99 -0.29 -7.61
N LEU A 72 -11.66 -0.36 -6.47
CA LEU A 72 -11.30 0.41 -5.27
C LEU A 72 -9.93 0.00 -4.72
N GLU A 73 -9.58 -1.29 -4.74
CA GLU A 73 -8.28 -1.79 -4.32
C GLU A 73 -7.14 -1.27 -5.22
N LEU A 74 -7.38 -1.04 -6.50
CA LEU A 74 -6.40 -0.53 -7.45
C LEU A 74 -6.35 1.00 -7.50
N LEU A 75 -7.48 1.67 -7.33
CA LEU A 75 -7.55 3.14 -7.37
C LEU A 75 -6.83 3.80 -6.20
N TYR A 76 -6.87 3.20 -5.01
CA TYR A 76 -6.21 3.78 -3.84
C TYR A 76 -4.69 3.85 -3.98
N PRO A 77 -3.98 2.75 -4.31
CA PRO A 77 -2.55 2.81 -4.57
C PRO A 77 -2.18 3.75 -5.71
N ALA A 78 -3.00 3.81 -6.77
CA ALA A 78 -2.76 4.71 -7.90
C ALA A 78 -2.88 6.19 -7.48
N PHE A 79 -3.90 6.53 -6.69
CA PHE A 79 -4.07 7.86 -6.14
C PHE A 79 -2.92 8.25 -5.21
N LEU A 80 -2.52 7.36 -4.31
CA LEU A 80 -1.42 7.56 -3.37
C LEU A 80 -0.08 7.73 -4.11
N ALA A 81 0.14 6.95 -5.17
CA ALA A 81 1.29 7.05 -6.05
C ALA A 81 1.36 8.42 -6.74
N PHE A 82 0.25 8.87 -7.30
CA PHE A 82 0.16 10.17 -7.96
C PHE A 82 0.46 11.31 -6.99
N MET A 83 -0.17 11.31 -5.80
CA MET A 83 0.05 12.34 -4.78
C MET A 83 1.50 12.35 -4.28
N ALA A 84 2.11 11.19 -4.03
CA ALA A 84 3.50 11.07 -3.65
C ALA A 84 4.44 11.64 -4.74
N THR A 85 4.10 11.43 -6.01
CA THR A 85 4.87 11.91 -7.17
C THR A 85 4.81 13.44 -7.27
N VAL A 86 3.62 14.03 -7.19
CA VAL A 86 3.43 15.49 -7.23
C VAL A 86 4.16 16.17 -6.07
N LEU A 87 4.00 15.62 -4.85
CA LEU A 87 4.66 16.16 -3.67
C LEU A 87 6.18 16.06 -3.76
N SER A 88 6.71 15.02 -4.41
CA SER A 88 8.14 14.85 -4.61
C SER A 88 8.76 15.83 -5.59
N ILE A 89 8.04 16.20 -6.63
CA ILE A 89 8.47 17.29 -7.53
C ILE A 89 8.59 18.58 -6.70
N TYR A 90 7.56 18.89 -5.91
CA TYR A 90 7.53 20.07 -5.06
C TYR A 90 8.69 20.10 -4.06
N THR A 91 8.91 19.03 -3.30
CA THR A 91 10.00 18.94 -2.30
C THR A 91 11.38 18.98 -2.93
N SER A 92 11.55 18.38 -4.12
CA SER A 92 12.82 18.42 -4.85
C SER A 92 13.18 19.82 -5.35
N ILE A 93 12.20 20.60 -5.80
CA ILE A 93 12.40 22.01 -6.18
C ILE A 93 12.86 22.84 -4.98
N GLN A 94 12.40 22.50 -3.76
CA GLN A 94 12.83 23.15 -2.52
C GLN A 94 14.18 22.66 -1.98
N GLY A 95 14.86 21.74 -2.65
CA GLY A 95 16.12 21.18 -2.23
C GLY A 95 16.03 20.07 -1.16
N HIS A 96 14.82 19.62 -0.81
CA HIS A 96 14.61 18.56 0.21
C HIS A 96 14.62 17.14 -0.37
N GLY A 97 14.81 16.99 -1.68
CA GLY A 97 14.83 15.70 -2.37
C GLY A 97 13.48 15.00 -2.48
N PRO A 98 13.41 13.83 -3.15
CA PRO A 98 12.15 13.13 -3.47
C PRO A 98 11.68 12.20 -2.33
N VAL A 99 11.75 12.63 -1.07
CA VAL A 99 11.38 11.82 0.10
C VAL A 99 9.93 11.29 0.03
N PRO A 100 8.92 12.08 -0.37
CA PRO A 100 7.55 11.57 -0.51
C PRO A 100 7.41 10.45 -1.52
N PHE A 101 8.18 10.48 -2.62
CA PHE A 101 8.22 9.41 -3.61
C PHE A 101 8.74 8.11 -2.99
N ILE A 102 9.86 8.19 -2.26
CA ILE A 102 10.45 7.03 -1.61
C ILE A 102 9.45 6.37 -0.67
N MET A 103 8.87 7.14 0.24
CA MET A 103 7.90 6.65 1.22
C MET A 103 6.63 6.11 0.55
N GLY A 104 6.09 6.85 -0.42
CA GLY A 104 4.88 6.46 -1.14
C GLY A 104 5.07 5.15 -1.92
N MET A 105 6.16 5.00 -2.66
CA MET A 105 6.41 3.79 -3.47
C MET A 105 6.62 2.55 -2.59
N MET A 106 7.28 2.67 -1.44
CA MET A 106 7.43 1.57 -0.48
C MET A 106 6.08 1.11 0.08
N VAL A 107 5.22 2.07 0.46
CA VAL A 107 3.86 1.76 0.94
C VAL A 107 3.03 1.09 -0.15
N ILE A 108 3.08 1.58 -1.38
CA ILE A 108 2.33 1.03 -2.50
C ILE A 108 2.79 -0.39 -2.84
N ALA A 109 4.09 -0.65 -2.78
CA ALA A 109 4.65 -2.00 -2.99
C ALA A 109 4.11 -3.03 -1.98
N MET A 110 3.78 -2.58 -0.76
CA MET A 110 3.15 -3.42 0.26
C MET A 110 1.63 -3.55 0.10
N LEU A 111 0.97 -2.49 -0.41
CA LEU A 111 -0.49 -2.45 -0.58
C LEU A 111 -0.97 -3.25 -1.79
N VAL A 112 -0.28 -3.12 -2.92
CA VAL A 112 -0.66 -3.80 -4.17
C VAL A 112 -0.26 -5.26 -4.11
N GLN A 113 -1.24 -6.11 -3.87
CA GLN A 113 -1.06 -7.53 -3.69
C GLN A 113 -1.69 -8.30 -4.86
N GLY A 114 -0.94 -9.25 -5.45
CA GLY A 114 -1.47 -10.12 -6.50
C GLY A 114 -1.59 -9.48 -7.90
N HIS A 115 -1.20 -8.20 -8.07
CA HIS A 115 -1.28 -7.48 -9.34
C HIS A 115 0.08 -6.88 -9.74
N LEU A 116 1.12 -7.72 -9.78
CA LEU A 116 2.49 -7.30 -10.09
C LEU A 116 2.62 -6.53 -11.43
N PRO A 117 1.95 -6.93 -12.53
CA PRO A 117 2.00 -6.16 -13.77
C PRO A 117 1.41 -4.76 -13.64
N PHE A 118 0.30 -4.62 -12.92
CA PHE A 118 -0.29 -3.31 -12.63
C PHE A 118 0.67 -2.44 -11.81
N LEU A 119 1.28 -3.00 -10.78
CA LEU A 119 2.26 -2.29 -9.95
C LEU A 119 3.45 -1.81 -10.78
N PHE A 120 3.98 -2.65 -11.67
CA PHE A 120 5.08 -2.28 -12.55
C PHE A 120 4.72 -1.09 -13.44
N ILE A 121 3.57 -1.14 -14.10
CA ILE A 121 3.09 -0.06 -14.98
C ILE A 121 2.89 1.23 -14.18
N LEU A 122 2.28 1.14 -13.00
CA LEU A 122 2.03 2.28 -12.12
C LEU A 122 3.34 2.96 -11.67
N LEU A 123 4.30 2.18 -11.19
CA LEU A 123 5.59 2.69 -10.72
C LEU A 123 6.40 3.29 -11.86
N LEU A 124 6.39 2.66 -13.04
CA LEU A 124 7.03 3.17 -14.24
C LEU A 124 6.44 4.51 -14.68
N PHE A 125 5.10 4.61 -14.69
CA PHE A 125 4.41 5.86 -15.03
C PHE A 125 4.76 6.97 -14.02
N CYS A 126 4.76 6.69 -12.73
CA CYS A 126 5.12 7.65 -11.70
C CYS A 126 6.57 8.11 -11.81
N TRP A 127 7.50 7.19 -12.11
CA TRP A 127 8.91 7.54 -12.33
C TRP A 127 9.08 8.43 -13.58
N LEU A 128 8.43 8.11 -14.69
CA LEU A 128 8.45 8.95 -15.90
C LEU A 128 7.87 10.33 -15.64
N PHE A 129 6.75 10.40 -14.88
CA PHE A 129 6.10 11.67 -14.57
C PHE A 129 6.96 12.56 -13.66
N VAL A 130 7.57 12.00 -12.60
CA VAL A 130 8.48 12.76 -11.73
C VAL A 130 9.72 13.21 -12.50
N SER A 131 10.29 12.35 -13.35
CA SER A 131 11.45 12.69 -14.16
C SER A 131 11.17 13.83 -15.15
N ALA A 132 10.04 13.76 -15.85
CA ALA A 132 9.61 14.82 -16.75
C ALA A 132 9.37 16.16 -16.00
N GLY A 133 8.70 16.10 -14.85
CA GLY A 133 8.43 17.28 -14.01
C GLY A 133 9.72 17.93 -13.49
N LEU A 134 10.68 17.13 -13.04
CA LEU A 134 11.97 17.63 -12.55
C LEU A 134 12.82 18.23 -13.67
N LEU A 135 12.88 17.59 -14.86
CA LEU A 135 13.60 18.11 -16.00
C LEU A 135 12.98 19.41 -16.57
N PHE A 136 11.67 19.59 -16.39
CA PHE A 136 10.97 20.82 -16.77
C PHE A 136 11.25 21.97 -15.82
N MET A 137 11.37 21.68 -14.51
CA MET A 137 11.47 22.70 -13.44
C MET A 137 12.90 23.01 -13.00
N LEU A 138 13.84 22.07 -13.18
CA LEU A 138 15.23 22.18 -12.70
C LEU A 138 16.24 22.00 -13.82
N PRO A 139 17.44 22.61 -13.72
CA PRO A 139 18.55 22.33 -14.60
C PRO A 139 18.95 20.85 -14.51
N ILE A 140 19.45 20.28 -15.61
CA ILE A 140 19.82 18.85 -15.71
C ILE A 140 20.78 18.42 -14.59
N GLY A 141 21.72 19.29 -14.20
CA GLY A 141 22.67 19.00 -13.12
C GLY A 141 22.01 18.77 -11.76
N GLU A 142 20.96 19.53 -11.45
CA GLU A 142 20.21 19.42 -10.17
C GLU A 142 19.13 18.33 -10.24
N ALA A 143 18.53 18.10 -11.40
CA ALA A 143 17.49 17.10 -11.60
C ALA A 143 18.03 15.68 -11.60
N SER A 144 19.28 15.46 -11.98
CA SER A 144 19.87 14.12 -12.18
C SER A 144 19.86 13.25 -10.91
N SER A 145 20.24 13.81 -9.79
CA SER A 145 20.29 13.09 -8.49
C SER A 145 18.92 12.64 -8.01
N PRO A 146 17.88 13.50 -7.93
CA PRO A 146 16.52 13.07 -7.59
C PRO A 146 15.94 12.04 -8.54
N ILE A 147 16.18 12.18 -9.86
CA ILE A 147 15.70 11.21 -10.87
C ILE A 147 16.31 9.82 -10.63
N LEU A 148 17.62 9.76 -10.39
CA LEU A 148 18.31 8.51 -10.09
C LEU A 148 17.80 7.88 -8.79
N THR A 149 17.56 8.71 -7.77
CA THR A 149 16.99 8.26 -6.49
C THR A 149 15.59 7.68 -6.68
N CYS A 150 14.73 8.32 -7.47
CA CYS A 150 13.41 7.78 -7.81
C CYS A 150 13.50 6.46 -8.59
N PHE A 151 14.43 6.34 -9.53
CA PHE A 151 14.66 5.10 -10.29
C PHE A 151 15.09 3.95 -9.40
N THR A 152 16.08 4.16 -8.55
CA THR A 152 16.55 3.13 -7.60
C THR A 152 15.45 2.73 -6.62
N THR A 153 14.65 3.68 -6.14
CA THR A 153 13.48 3.42 -5.29
C THR A 153 12.45 2.56 -6.00
N MET A 154 12.14 2.85 -7.27
CA MET A 154 11.23 2.03 -8.09
C MET A 154 11.70 0.58 -8.16
N LEU A 155 13.00 0.35 -8.43
CA LEU A 155 13.56 -1.01 -8.50
C LEU A 155 13.45 -1.74 -7.15
N ILE A 156 13.77 -1.05 -6.05
CA ILE A 156 13.66 -1.61 -4.69
C ILE A 156 12.21 -1.94 -4.37
N ALA A 157 11.27 -1.06 -4.68
CA ALA A 157 9.84 -1.27 -4.46
C ALA A 157 9.32 -2.50 -5.22
N LEU A 158 9.71 -2.69 -6.49
CA LEU A 158 9.37 -3.87 -7.27
C LEU A 158 9.96 -5.15 -6.67
N PHE A 159 11.20 -5.09 -6.20
CA PHE A 159 11.84 -6.23 -5.56
C PHE A 159 11.13 -6.63 -4.26
N ILE A 160 10.78 -5.66 -3.41
CA ILE A 160 10.02 -5.89 -2.18
C ILE A 160 8.65 -6.50 -2.50
N ALA A 161 7.92 -5.96 -3.48
CA ALA A 161 6.63 -6.49 -3.89
C ALA A 161 6.73 -7.94 -4.37
N ARG A 162 7.79 -8.26 -5.14
CA ARG A 162 8.03 -9.63 -5.61
C ARG A 162 8.33 -10.60 -4.46
N LEU A 163 9.14 -10.19 -3.49
CA LEU A 163 9.41 -10.99 -2.29
C LEU A 163 8.14 -11.22 -1.46
N ALA A 164 7.36 -10.17 -1.26
CA ALA A 164 6.12 -10.25 -0.51
C ALA A 164 5.09 -11.17 -1.19
N GLU A 165 5.03 -11.19 -2.51
CA GLU A 165 4.15 -12.08 -3.26
C GLU A 165 4.60 -13.54 -3.14
N ARG A 166 5.89 -13.82 -3.28
CA ARG A 166 6.44 -15.17 -3.09
C ARG A 166 6.15 -15.70 -1.68
N SER A 167 6.41 -14.88 -0.67
CA SER A 167 6.14 -15.27 0.73
C SER A 167 4.68 -15.64 0.95
N ARG A 168 3.75 -14.91 0.33
CA ARG A 168 2.31 -15.21 0.44
C ARG A 168 1.91 -16.52 -0.23
N VAL A 169 2.43 -16.79 -1.42
CA VAL A 169 2.19 -18.05 -2.12
C VAL A 169 2.64 -19.20 -1.25
N THR A 170 3.86 -19.14 -0.70
CA THR A 170 4.38 -20.18 0.20
C THR A 170 3.53 -20.33 1.47
N GLN A 171 3.10 -19.22 2.09
CA GLN A 171 2.21 -19.28 3.25
C GLN A 171 0.88 -19.95 2.93
N PHE A 172 0.31 -19.68 1.76
CA PHE A 172 -0.94 -20.29 1.32
C PHE A 172 -0.77 -21.81 1.12
N GLU A 173 0.32 -22.24 0.47
CA GLU A 173 0.64 -23.66 0.29
C GLU A 173 0.78 -24.39 1.64
N VAL A 174 1.51 -23.79 2.60
CA VAL A 174 1.67 -24.35 3.95
C VAL A 174 0.35 -24.45 4.70
N LEU A 175 -0.51 -23.42 4.57
CA LEU A 175 -1.85 -23.43 5.19
C LEU A 175 -2.74 -24.53 4.59
N GLN A 176 -2.70 -24.75 3.27
CA GLN A 176 -3.45 -25.84 2.64
C GLN A 176 -2.97 -27.21 3.12
N GLU A 177 -1.66 -27.41 3.16
CA GLU A 177 -1.08 -28.65 3.68
C GLU A 177 -1.47 -28.92 5.14
N LEU A 178 -1.46 -27.87 5.97
CA LEU A 178 -1.88 -27.96 7.36
C LEU A 178 -3.36 -28.33 7.49
N HIS A 179 -4.24 -27.73 6.68
CA HIS A 179 -5.65 -28.06 6.67
C HIS A 179 -5.91 -29.51 6.25
N GLU A 180 -5.18 -29.99 5.25
CA GLU A 180 -5.30 -31.38 4.80
C GLU A 180 -4.84 -32.37 5.87
N LYS A 181 -3.71 -32.09 6.53
CA LYS A 181 -3.22 -32.92 7.65
C LYS A 181 -4.20 -32.92 8.83
N ASN A 182 -4.77 -31.76 9.17
CA ASN A 182 -5.77 -31.68 10.23
C ASN A 182 -7.02 -32.51 9.89
N ARG A 183 -7.51 -32.43 8.64
CA ARG A 183 -8.64 -33.25 8.19
C ARG A 183 -8.36 -34.74 8.32
N LEU A 184 -7.16 -35.18 7.89
CA LEU A 184 -6.76 -36.59 8.03
C LEU A 184 -6.68 -37.01 9.50
N LEU A 185 -6.16 -36.15 10.38
CA LEU A 185 -6.12 -36.43 11.82
C LEU A 185 -7.53 -36.51 12.42
N GLU A 186 -8.47 -35.69 12.01
CA GLU A 186 -9.86 -35.75 12.42
C GLU A 186 -10.52 -37.03 11.94
N GLU A 187 -10.32 -37.42 10.68
CA GLU A 187 -10.84 -38.72 10.14
C GLU A 187 -10.29 -39.93 10.92
N LEU A 188 -8.99 -39.93 11.25
CA LEU A 188 -8.36 -40.97 12.06
C LEU A 188 -8.83 -40.97 13.53
N ALA A 189 -9.18 -39.78 14.07
CA ALA A 189 -9.68 -39.69 15.44
C ALA A 189 -11.16 -40.14 15.57
N VAL A 190 -11.95 -39.94 14.50
CA VAL A 190 -13.38 -40.29 14.49
C VAL A 190 -13.59 -41.79 14.28
N GLN A 191 -12.76 -42.44 13.47
CA GLN A 191 -12.87 -43.88 13.15
C GLN A 191 -11.72 -44.69 13.74
N ASP A 192 -12.04 -45.79 14.35
CA ASP A 192 -11.04 -46.80 14.76
C ASP A 192 -10.46 -47.44 13.50
N PRO A 193 -9.13 -47.42 13.28
CA PRO A 193 -8.51 -47.93 12.06
C PRO A 193 -8.63 -49.44 11.87
N LEU A 194 -8.89 -50.17 12.94
CA LEU A 194 -9.01 -51.62 12.91
C LEU A 194 -10.45 -52.08 12.66
N THR A 195 -11.40 -51.45 13.33
CA THR A 195 -12.82 -51.88 13.26
C THR A 195 -13.66 -51.05 12.29
N LYS A 196 -13.14 -49.90 11.83
CA LYS A 196 -13.84 -48.89 11.03
C LYS A 196 -15.14 -48.37 11.66
N LEU A 197 -15.33 -48.61 12.95
CA LEU A 197 -16.44 -48.09 13.74
C LEU A 197 -16.03 -46.73 14.34
N ASN A 198 -17.04 -45.93 14.66
CA ASN A 198 -16.78 -44.65 15.30
C ASN A 198 -16.11 -44.83 16.66
N ASN A 199 -15.04 -44.08 16.88
CA ASN A 199 -14.25 -44.18 18.11
C ASN A 199 -15.14 -43.76 19.29
N ARG A 200 -15.17 -44.62 20.35
CA ARG A 200 -15.99 -44.41 21.56
C ARG A 200 -15.72 -43.07 22.31
N ARG A 201 -14.61 -42.41 22.04
CA ARG A 201 -14.26 -41.11 22.60
C ARG A 201 -15.00 -39.92 21.91
N TYR A 202 -15.72 -40.18 20.82
CA TYR A 202 -16.42 -39.13 20.05
C TYR A 202 -17.88 -38.97 20.51
N PHE A 203 -18.37 -39.83 21.39
CA PHE A 203 -19.66 -39.72 22.05
C PHE A 203 -19.50 -39.23 23.49
#